data_efebed88a9576031393ea356b9864489
#
_entry.id   efebed88a9576031393ea356b9864489
#
_cell.length_a   1.000
_cell.length_b   1.000
_cell.length_c   1.000
_cell.angle_alpha   90.00
_cell.angle_beta   90.00
_cell.angle_gamma   90.00
#
_symmetry.space_group_name_H-M   'P 1'
#
loop_
_entity.id
_entity.type
_entity.pdbx_description
1 polymer ?
#
loop_
_entity_poly.entity_id
_entity_poly.type
_entity_poly.pdbx_seq_one_letter_code
_entity_poly.pdbx_strand_id
1 'polypeptide(L)'
;MMVETKEISELTRSNRIAMLSHISTVTVMVFFMIWESVRGQLSPVYMTIATVVGVIPLIGEVICWKSNTEHAMIKHLVSYGFALFYTICLFTSPTNLIYVFVIPMIFVVTIYSDTRYLLLINTGTILESIIVVVIGATKAVLGIMESKQQLYRLLL
;
A
#
# COMPACT_ATOMS: atom_id res chain seq x y z
N MET A 1 44.65 13.37 14.97
CA MET A 1 43.64 13.65 13.97
C MET A 1 42.39 12.88 14.43
N MET A 2 41.51 13.48 15.24
CA MET A 2 40.26 12.87 15.66
C MET A 2 39.34 12.84 14.45
N VAL A 3 38.95 11.64 14.01
CA VAL A 3 37.87 11.46 13.04
C VAL A 3 36.61 11.76 13.80
N GLU A 4 36.04 12.94 13.61
CA GLU A 4 34.71 13.32 14.07
C GLU A 4 33.73 12.41 13.35
N THR A 5 33.33 11.32 14.00
CA THR A 5 32.20 10.50 13.54
C THR A 5 30.95 11.38 13.67
N LYS A 6 30.56 12.00 12.56
CA LYS A 6 29.33 12.77 12.47
C LYS A 6 28.18 11.83 12.84
N GLU A 7 27.63 12.00 14.04
CA GLU A 7 26.44 11.25 14.46
C GLU A 7 25.33 11.50 13.42
N ILE A 8 24.85 10.41 12.82
CA ILE A 8 23.73 10.46 11.87
C ILE A 8 22.51 10.86 12.70
N SER A 9 21.85 11.96 12.36
CA SER A 9 20.68 12.42 13.08
C SER A 9 19.56 11.34 13.07
N GLU A 10 18.77 11.30 14.13
CA GLU A 10 17.65 10.34 14.25
C GLU A 10 16.67 10.46 13.07
N LEU A 11 16.44 11.69 12.59
CA LEU A 11 15.56 11.93 11.45
C LEU A 11 16.13 11.34 10.15
N THR A 12 17.42 11.52 9.89
CA THR A 12 18.10 10.90 8.74
C THR A 12 17.99 9.38 8.80
N ARG A 13 18.21 8.80 9.98
CA ARG A 13 18.08 7.35 10.19
C ARG A 13 16.64 6.87 9.93
N SER A 14 15.66 7.56 10.50
CA SER A 14 14.23 7.25 10.31
C SER A 14 13.82 7.34 8.84
N ASN A 15 14.19 8.42 8.16
CA ASN A 15 13.92 8.61 6.74
C ASN A 15 14.54 7.49 5.89
N ARG A 16 15.78 7.11 6.16
CA ARG A 16 16.47 6.02 5.45
C ARG A 16 15.75 4.69 5.61
N ILE A 17 15.38 4.33 6.84
CA ILE A 17 14.69 3.05 7.13
C ILE A 17 13.32 3.06 6.48
N ALA A 18 12.57 4.15 6.59
CA ALA A 18 11.24 4.28 6.00
C ALA A 18 11.27 4.16 4.47
N MET A 19 12.18 4.88 3.80
CA MET A 19 12.36 4.78 2.35
C MET A 19 12.74 3.37 1.90
N LEU A 20 13.70 2.72 2.57
CA LEU A 20 14.10 1.36 2.24
C LEU A 20 12.94 0.38 2.40
N SER A 21 12.16 0.52 3.46
CA SER A 21 10.98 -0.30 3.71
C SER A 21 9.91 -0.08 2.64
N HIS A 22 9.66 1.19 2.25
CA HIS A 22 8.70 1.53 1.21
C HIS A 22 9.14 0.96 -0.16
N ILE A 23 10.38 1.20 -0.57
CA ILE A 23 10.93 0.65 -1.82
C ILE A 23 10.82 -0.87 -1.86
N SER A 24 11.24 -1.55 -0.78
CA SER A 24 11.18 -3.02 -0.71
C SER A 24 9.75 -3.53 -0.84
N THR A 25 8.80 -2.92 -0.14
CA THR A 25 7.40 -3.35 -0.15
C THR A 25 6.76 -3.10 -1.51
N VAL A 26 6.93 -1.91 -2.10
CA VAL A 26 6.41 -1.61 -3.44
C VAL A 26 7.00 -2.55 -4.47
N THR A 27 8.30 -2.84 -4.39
CA THR A 27 8.97 -3.79 -5.31
C THR A 27 8.36 -5.19 -5.23
N VAL A 28 8.16 -5.71 -4.01
CA VAL A 28 7.54 -7.03 -3.80
C VAL A 28 6.10 -7.05 -4.31
N MET A 29 5.31 -6.01 -4.04
CA MET A 29 3.93 -5.90 -4.52
C MET A 29 3.85 -5.82 -6.04
N VAL A 30 4.72 -5.02 -6.68
CA VAL A 30 4.77 -4.92 -8.15
C VAL A 30 5.16 -6.26 -8.76
N PHE A 31 6.16 -6.95 -8.20
CA PHE A 31 6.53 -8.30 -8.65
C PHE A 31 5.35 -9.28 -8.55
N PHE A 32 4.61 -9.24 -7.45
CA PHE A 32 3.43 -10.05 -7.26
C PHE A 32 2.32 -9.72 -8.28
N MET A 33 2.05 -8.43 -8.55
CA MET A 33 1.08 -8.01 -9.57
C MET A 33 1.48 -8.44 -10.98
N ILE A 34 2.76 -8.39 -11.32
CA ILE A 34 3.28 -8.92 -12.59
C ILE A 34 2.98 -10.42 -12.69
N TRP A 35 3.26 -11.17 -11.63
CA TRP A 35 2.97 -12.60 -11.56
C TRP A 35 1.49 -12.91 -11.77
N GLU A 36 0.59 -12.19 -11.08
CA GLU A 36 -0.86 -12.35 -11.23
C GLU A 36 -1.35 -11.94 -12.64
N SER A 37 -0.74 -10.93 -13.24
CA SER A 37 -1.04 -10.51 -14.61
C SER A 37 -0.62 -11.57 -15.64
N VAL A 38 0.56 -12.20 -15.47
CA VAL A 38 1.02 -13.31 -16.32
C VAL A 38 0.09 -14.52 -16.20
N ARG A 39 -0.47 -14.77 -15.03
CA ARG A 39 -1.47 -15.82 -14.79
C ARG A 39 -2.87 -15.50 -15.34
N GLY A 40 -3.07 -14.31 -15.89
CA GLY A 40 -4.35 -13.86 -16.41
C GLY A 40 -5.37 -13.49 -15.32
N GLN A 41 -4.95 -13.38 -14.06
CA GLN A 41 -5.82 -13.01 -12.92
C GLN A 41 -5.97 -11.49 -12.78
N LEU A 42 -5.01 -10.72 -13.29
CA LEU A 42 -4.99 -9.28 -13.20
C LEU A 42 -4.85 -8.65 -14.60
N SER A 43 -5.67 -7.64 -14.88
CA SER A 43 -5.57 -6.88 -16.14
C SER A 43 -4.22 -6.18 -16.25
N PRO A 44 -3.50 -6.28 -17.39
CA PRO A 44 -2.24 -5.56 -17.61
C PRO A 44 -2.36 -4.04 -17.48
N VAL A 45 -3.48 -3.47 -17.91
CA VAL A 45 -3.76 -2.03 -17.79
C VAL A 45 -3.82 -1.64 -16.32
N TYR A 46 -4.53 -2.41 -15.52
CA TYR A 46 -4.64 -2.18 -14.11
C TYR A 46 -3.27 -2.32 -13.39
N MET A 47 -2.52 -3.38 -13.70
CA MET A 47 -1.16 -3.57 -13.19
C MET A 47 -0.28 -2.35 -13.48
N THR A 48 -0.35 -1.81 -14.71
CA THR A 48 0.42 -0.62 -15.11
C THR A 48 0.02 0.61 -14.28
N ILE A 49 -1.27 0.88 -14.13
CA ILE A 49 -1.77 2.01 -13.32
C ILE A 49 -1.30 1.90 -11.87
N ALA A 50 -1.48 0.74 -11.25
CA ALA A 50 -1.08 0.52 -9.86
C ALA A 50 0.44 0.68 -9.70
N THR A 51 1.24 0.15 -10.63
CA THR A 51 2.70 0.31 -10.63
C THR A 51 3.11 1.79 -10.71
N VAL A 52 2.50 2.57 -11.60
CA VAL A 52 2.77 4.01 -11.73
C VAL A 52 2.46 4.74 -10.42
N VAL A 53 1.31 4.45 -9.80
CA VAL A 53 0.92 5.06 -8.51
C VAL A 53 1.92 4.69 -7.40
N GLY A 54 2.41 3.46 -7.35
CA GLY A 54 3.41 3.04 -6.36
C GLY A 54 4.79 3.67 -6.60
N VAL A 55 5.20 3.88 -7.85
CA VAL A 55 6.55 4.37 -8.19
C VAL A 55 6.67 5.89 -8.06
N ILE A 56 5.63 6.66 -8.33
CA ILE A 56 5.68 8.14 -8.25
C ILE A 56 6.16 8.65 -6.88
N PRO A 57 5.62 8.18 -5.73
CA PRO A 57 6.12 8.60 -4.42
C PRO A 57 7.59 8.25 -4.20
N LEU A 58 8.05 7.07 -4.66
CA LEU A 58 9.45 6.65 -4.54
C LEU A 58 10.40 7.61 -5.26
N ILE A 59 10.01 8.09 -6.43
CA ILE A 59 10.79 9.10 -7.16
C ILE A 59 10.87 10.40 -6.33
N GLY A 60 9.76 10.84 -5.78
CA GLY A 60 9.70 12.02 -4.90
C GLY A 60 10.61 11.87 -3.67
N GLU A 61 10.59 10.71 -3.03
CA GLU A 61 11.45 10.38 -1.88
C GLU A 61 12.95 10.49 -2.24
N VAL A 62 13.34 9.91 -3.38
CA VAL A 62 14.74 9.96 -3.83
C VAL A 62 15.17 11.40 -4.14
N ILE A 63 14.30 12.21 -4.74
CA ILE A 63 14.57 13.62 -5.01
C ILE A 63 14.76 14.39 -3.70
N CYS A 64 13.83 14.22 -2.74
CA CYS A 64 13.92 14.86 -1.43
C CYS A 64 15.18 14.41 -0.67
N TRP A 65 15.50 13.13 -0.69
CA TRP A 65 16.69 12.58 -0.06
C TRP A 65 17.99 13.16 -0.62
N LYS A 66 18.09 13.31 -1.94
CA LYS A 66 19.26 13.92 -2.59
C LYS A 66 19.42 15.40 -2.26
N SER A 67 18.30 16.09 -2.05
CA SER A 67 18.32 17.50 -1.66
C SER A 67 18.71 17.68 -0.18
N ASN A 68 18.10 16.91 0.70
CA ASN A 68 18.36 16.94 2.13
C ASN A 68 17.91 15.63 2.78
N THR A 69 18.83 14.91 3.44
CA THR A 69 18.51 13.63 4.12
C THR A 69 17.53 13.80 5.30
N GLU A 70 17.39 15.01 5.84
CA GLU A 70 16.47 15.37 6.92
C GLU A 70 15.18 16.03 6.39
N HIS A 71 14.89 15.91 5.11
CA HIS A 71 13.73 16.58 4.53
C HIS A 71 12.41 16.04 5.09
N ALA A 72 11.62 16.92 5.71
CA ALA A 72 10.36 16.53 6.36
C ALA A 72 9.32 15.93 5.39
N MET A 73 9.38 16.28 4.09
CA MET A 73 8.47 15.73 3.06
C MET A 73 8.64 14.23 2.85
N ILE A 74 9.80 13.64 3.16
CA ILE A 74 10.03 12.20 3.00
C ILE A 74 9.00 11.41 3.82
N LYS A 75 8.77 11.80 5.07
CA LYS A 75 7.74 11.19 5.93
C LYS A 75 6.37 11.18 5.26
N HIS A 76 5.97 12.29 4.65
CA HIS A 76 4.67 12.42 3.99
C HIS A 76 4.60 11.59 2.70
N LEU A 77 5.64 11.61 1.87
CA LEU A 77 5.70 10.83 0.64
C LEU A 77 5.64 9.33 0.92
N VAL A 78 6.40 8.85 1.89
CA VAL A 78 6.38 7.44 2.30
C VAL A 78 4.99 7.05 2.81
N SER A 79 4.42 7.82 3.73
CA SER A 79 3.16 7.45 4.38
C SER A 79 1.96 7.54 3.44
N TYR A 80 1.81 8.66 2.71
CA TYR A 80 0.69 8.82 1.78
C TYR A 80 0.88 7.99 0.51
N GLY A 81 2.12 7.87 0.01
CA GLY A 81 2.43 7.03 -1.13
C GLY A 81 2.07 5.58 -0.87
N PHE A 82 2.46 5.09 0.31
CA PHE A 82 2.14 3.73 0.74
C PHE A 82 0.63 3.53 0.92
N ALA A 83 -0.05 4.44 1.61
CA ALA A 83 -1.48 4.37 1.83
C ALA A 83 -2.25 4.34 0.50
N LEU A 84 -1.95 5.28 -0.42
CA LEU A 84 -2.61 5.35 -1.73
C LEU A 84 -2.38 4.07 -2.56
N PHE A 85 -1.14 3.58 -2.60
CA PHE A 85 -0.82 2.35 -3.32
C PHE A 85 -1.53 1.14 -2.72
N TYR A 86 -1.54 1.03 -1.38
CA TYR A 86 -2.25 -0.03 -0.67
C TYR A 86 -3.74 0.01 -0.95
N THR A 87 -4.37 1.20 -0.87
CA THR A 87 -5.80 1.40 -1.17
C THR A 87 -6.16 0.89 -2.56
N ILE A 88 -5.41 1.30 -3.59
CA ILE A 88 -5.64 0.83 -4.95
C ILE A 88 -5.54 -0.69 -5.04
N CYS A 89 -4.48 -1.27 -4.47
CA CYS A 89 -4.29 -2.70 -4.47
C CYS A 89 -5.39 -3.45 -3.71
N LEU A 90 -5.84 -2.91 -2.57
CA LEU A 90 -6.88 -3.51 -1.74
C LEU A 90 -8.23 -3.63 -2.46
N PHE A 91 -8.63 -2.57 -3.20
CA PHE A 91 -9.93 -2.57 -3.90
C PHE A 91 -9.95 -3.37 -5.18
N THR A 92 -8.81 -3.76 -5.70
CA THR A 92 -8.70 -4.24 -7.08
C THR A 92 -7.98 -5.57 -7.23
N SER A 93 -7.28 -6.03 -6.21
CA SER A 93 -6.62 -7.34 -6.26
C SER A 93 -7.60 -8.49 -6.10
N PRO A 94 -7.43 -9.56 -6.89
CA PRO A 94 -8.21 -10.78 -6.74
C PRO A 94 -7.80 -11.61 -5.52
N THR A 95 -6.69 -11.27 -4.84
CA THR A 95 -6.11 -12.09 -3.78
C THR A 95 -6.15 -11.43 -2.41
N ASN A 96 -6.36 -12.23 -1.37
CA ASN A 96 -6.36 -11.77 0.02
C ASN A 96 -4.94 -11.47 0.57
N LEU A 97 -3.88 -11.76 -0.19
CA LEU A 97 -2.50 -11.51 0.24
C LEU A 97 -2.20 -10.03 0.47
N ILE A 98 -2.98 -9.14 -0.15
CA ILE A 98 -2.81 -7.69 0.05
C ILE A 98 -2.94 -7.25 1.50
N TYR A 99 -3.78 -7.91 2.29
CA TYR A 99 -3.92 -7.58 3.71
C TYR A 99 -2.60 -7.73 4.50
N VAL A 100 -1.68 -8.58 4.04
CA VAL A 100 -0.37 -8.75 4.68
C VAL A 100 0.50 -7.50 4.54
N PHE A 101 0.32 -6.73 3.46
CA PHE A 101 1.13 -5.53 3.21
C PHE A 101 0.77 -4.33 4.10
N VAL A 102 -0.29 -4.42 4.87
CA VAL A 102 -0.59 -3.43 5.92
C VAL A 102 0.48 -3.43 7.02
N ILE A 103 1.09 -4.60 7.29
CA ILE A 103 2.08 -4.74 8.37
C ILE A 103 3.32 -3.86 8.15
N PRO A 104 4.03 -3.92 6.99
CA PRO A 104 5.13 -3.01 6.73
C PRO A 104 4.72 -1.54 6.69
N MET A 105 3.50 -1.20 6.27
CA MET A 105 2.98 0.16 6.29
C MET A 105 2.87 0.70 7.74
N ILE A 106 2.27 -0.06 8.64
CA ILE A 106 2.17 0.30 10.06
C ILE A 106 3.57 0.46 10.66
N PHE A 107 4.48 -0.46 10.35
CA PHE A 107 5.86 -0.43 10.82
C PHE A 107 6.57 0.87 10.39
N VAL A 108 6.46 1.26 9.14
CA VAL A 108 7.06 2.49 8.60
C VAL A 108 6.54 3.74 9.32
N VAL A 109 5.22 3.82 9.54
CA VAL A 109 4.63 4.98 10.24
C VAL A 109 5.08 5.04 11.70
N THR A 110 5.27 3.87 12.33
CA THR A 110 5.74 3.77 13.73
C THR A 110 7.18 4.27 13.91
N ILE A 111 8.04 4.14 12.90
CA ILE A 111 9.44 4.61 12.93
C ILE A 111 9.54 6.12 13.26
N TYR A 112 8.57 6.90 12.79
CA TYR A 112 8.56 8.35 13.03
C TYR A 112 8.05 8.76 14.41
N SER A 113 7.56 7.81 15.22
CA SER A 113 7.01 8.06 16.59
C SER A 113 5.96 9.17 16.66
N ASP A 114 5.25 9.42 15.55
CA ASP A 114 4.24 10.45 15.47
C ASP A 114 2.85 9.84 15.71
N THR A 115 2.35 9.98 16.91
CA THR A 115 1.08 9.38 17.35
C THR A 115 -0.12 9.82 16.49
N ARG A 116 -0.14 11.08 16.04
CA ARG A 116 -1.24 11.59 15.20
C ARG A 116 -1.24 10.91 13.84
N TYR A 117 -0.05 10.76 13.27
CA TYR A 117 0.14 10.07 11.99
C TYR A 117 -0.23 8.59 12.08
N LEU A 118 0.21 7.93 13.14
CA LEU A 118 -0.09 6.53 13.42
C LEU A 118 -1.60 6.30 13.56
N LEU A 119 -2.30 7.15 14.31
CA LEU A 119 -3.75 7.08 14.47
C LEU A 119 -4.48 7.29 13.14
N LEU A 120 -4.07 8.29 12.34
CA LEU A 120 -4.69 8.56 11.04
C LEU A 120 -4.58 7.36 10.10
N ILE A 121 -3.37 6.82 9.94
CA ILE A 121 -3.10 5.69 9.04
C ILE A 121 -3.83 4.43 9.52
N ASN A 122 -3.75 4.09 10.81
CA ASN A 122 -4.42 2.91 11.34
C ASN A 122 -5.95 3.02 11.21
N THR A 123 -6.54 4.18 11.53
CA THR A 123 -7.98 4.38 11.38
C THR A 123 -8.39 4.29 9.92
N GLY A 124 -7.64 4.90 9.01
CA GLY A 124 -7.87 4.80 7.57
C GLY A 124 -7.85 3.35 7.08
N THR A 125 -6.83 2.60 7.45
CA THR A 125 -6.68 1.18 7.05
C THR A 125 -7.81 0.30 7.59
N ILE A 126 -8.25 0.53 8.83
CA ILE A 126 -9.37 -0.21 9.42
C ILE A 126 -10.66 0.10 8.64
N LEU A 127 -10.93 1.38 8.37
CA LEU A 127 -12.12 1.79 7.60
C LEU A 127 -12.11 1.20 6.19
N GLU A 128 -10.99 1.26 5.48
CA GLU A 128 -10.83 0.65 4.15
C GLU A 128 -11.09 -0.85 4.19
N SER A 129 -10.54 -1.56 5.17
CA SER A 129 -10.74 -3.00 5.34
C SER A 129 -12.22 -3.34 5.59
N ILE A 130 -12.92 -2.56 6.42
CA ILE A 130 -14.35 -2.73 6.66
C ILE A 130 -15.15 -2.52 5.36
N ILE A 131 -14.86 -1.45 4.61
CA ILE A 131 -15.54 -1.13 3.35
C ILE A 131 -15.36 -2.28 2.35
N VAL A 132 -14.14 -2.81 2.19
CA VAL A 132 -13.88 -3.94 1.27
C VAL A 132 -14.66 -5.19 1.68
N VAL A 133 -14.70 -5.50 2.98
CA VAL A 133 -15.47 -6.64 3.49
C VAL A 133 -16.97 -6.46 3.22
N VAL A 134 -17.50 -5.27 3.47
CA VAL A 134 -18.94 -4.96 3.21
C VAL A 134 -19.25 -5.08 1.72
N ILE A 135 -18.42 -4.51 0.84
CA ILE A 135 -18.60 -4.61 -0.61
C ILE A 135 -18.54 -6.07 -1.07
N GLY A 136 -17.58 -6.84 -0.57
CA GLY A 136 -17.44 -8.27 -0.88
C GLY A 136 -18.65 -9.08 -0.44
N ALA A 137 -19.12 -8.86 0.79
CA ALA A 137 -20.32 -9.51 1.32
C ALA A 137 -21.57 -9.16 0.50
N THR A 138 -21.76 -7.89 0.13
CA THR A 138 -22.89 -7.44 -0.69
C THR A 138 -22.88 -8.09 -2.07
N LYS A 139 -21.72 -8.15 -2.74
CA LYS A 139 -21.57 -8.82 -4.03
C LYS A 139 -21.90 -10.31 -3.94
N ALA A 140 -21.44 -10.99 -2.87
CA ALA A 140 -21.72 -12.40 -2.65
C ALA A 140 -23.23 -12.65 -2.45
N VAL A 141 -23.91 -11.82 -1.68
CA VAL A 141 -25.38 -11.92 -1.46
C VAL A 141 -26.15 -11.70 -2.76
N LEU A 142 -25.79 -10.68 -3.55
CA LEU A 142 -26.43 -10.41 -4.84
C LEU A 142 -26.21 -11.56 -5.83
N GLY A 143 -25.02 -12.12 -5.92
CA GLY A 143 -24.73 -13.28 -6.76
C GLY A 143 -25.54 -14.53 -6.38
N ILE A 144 -25.75 -14.76 -5.08
CA ILE A 144 -26.62 -15.84 -4.60
C ILE A 144 -28.09 -15.60 -5.01
N MET A 145 -28.55 -14.36 -4.93
CA MET A 145 -29.94 -14.00 -5.32
C MET A 145 -30.16 -14.20 -6.83
N GLU A 146 -29.24 -13.78 -7.67
CA GLU A 146 -29.30 -13.98 -9.13
C GLU A 146 -29.30 -15.47 -9.50
N SER A 147 -28.46 -16.25 -8.85
CA SER A 147 -28.41 -17.71 -9.06
C SER A 147 -29.72 -18.39 -8.68
N LYS A 148 -30.35 -18.00 -7.56
CA LYS A 148 -31.67 -18.50 -7.18
C LYS A 148 -32.77 -18.11 -8.17
N GLN A 149 -32.77 -16.86 -8.65
CA GLN A 149 -33.72 -16.43 -9.67
C GLN A 149 -33.58 -17.19 -10.99
N GLN A 150 -32.36 -17.49 -11.43
CA GLN A 150 -32.12 -18.33 -12.61
C GLN A 150 -32.67 -19.75 -12.42
N LEU A 151 -32.45 -20.33 -11.24
CA LEU A 151 -32.96 -21.66 -10.92
C LEU A 151 -34.51 -21.71 -10.95
N TYR A 152 -35.20 -20.69 -10.40
CA TYR A 152 -36.66 -20.59 -10.47
C TYR A 152 -37.20 -20.46 -11.89
N ARG A 153 -36.46 -19.73 -12.79
CA ARG A 153 -36.84 -19.61 -14.20
C ARG A 153 -36.64 -20.91 -15.00
N LEU A 154 -35.78 -21.80 -14.55
CA LEU A 154 -35.56 -23.10 -15.19
C LEU A 154 -36.54 -24.18 -14.72
N LEU A 155 -37.19 -23.96 -13.57
CA LEU A 155 -38.16 -24.91 -12.96
C LEU A 155 -39.64 -24.60 -13.33
N LEU A 156 -39.90 -23.43 -13.95
CA LEU A 156 -41.21 -23.01 -14.48
C LEU A 156 -41.22 -23.13 -15.99
#